data_2969c9282a3a04ee7db989789e47254a
#
_entry.id   2969c9282a3a04ee7db989789e47254a
#
_cell.length_a   1.000
_cell.length_b   1.000
_cell.length_c   1.000
_cell.angle_alpha   90.00
_cell.angle_beta   90.00
_cell.angle_gamma   90.00
#
_symmetry.space_group_name_H-M   'P 1'
#
loop_
_entity.id
_entity.type
_entity.pdbx_description
1 polymer ?
#
loop_
_entity_poly.entity_id
_entity_poly.type
_entity_poly.pdbx_seq_one_letter_code
_entity_poly.pdbx_strand_id
1 'polypeptide(L)'
;VDSETALSLSHDIFVSGEGYAIGTANPQVDGCVMVEVPAFHYIWVDDGTNTYILQSRAPFIFRKPSNGAIIVSQLHPWFMEDGVVKEQKYFSAFESVWYKSATSAYSDHDGSTVGVSGDKAVSLPGYRPLTNQFRRNATAYTGFAGLHAAFGSNFISNGFYAYEAIWILMTVEYGSLNGQTYLPGYTNANAWAYANTRKTGRTMGLGNTSGSITVALSGLDADLTGILTAGNAVANSYRGIENIYGHIWKWLDGLNSLWVGSAQPMTSCKIYLSNNPSQWVEDAATNYDELGLSFPLSNGYTSALHPGKLLPKTATGDSATYLCDYFYAPSSAGWRGLLSGGPLFATAYAGPGYLGASGSGSAGRYAYFGGRAAAK
;
A
#
# COMPACT_ATOMS: atom_id res chain seq x y z
N VAL A 1 9.84 -27.91 -3.45
CA VAL A 1 9.29 -26.76 -2.76
C VAL A 1 8.08 -27.26 -2.01
N ASP A 2 8.23 -27.49 -0.70
CA ASP A 2 7.13 -27.97 0.12
C ASP A 2 6.03 -26.90 0.16
N SER A 3 4.84 -27.29 -0.29
CA SER A 3 3.63 -26.48 -0.35
C SER A 3 3.02 -26.19 1.04
N GLU A 4 3.73 -26.43 2.14
CA GLU A 4 3.10 -26.52 3.47
C GLU A 4 3.20 -25.26 4.34
N THR A 5 3.79 -24.16 3.87
CA THR A 5 3.84 -22.96 4.71
C THR A 5 3.27 -21.74 4.00
N ALA A 6 2.05 -21.85 3.52
CA ALA A 6 1.27 -20.65 3.27
C ALA A 6 1.16 -19.90 4.61
N LEU A 7 1.70 -18.68 4.66
CA LEU A 7 1.52 -17.82 5.82
C LEU A 7 0.02 -17.65 6.06
N SER A 8 -0.43 -18.03 7.26
CA SER A 8 -1.79 -17.74 7.68
C SER A 8 -1.88 -16.25 7.98
N LEU A 9 -2.54 -15.50 7.12
CA LEU A 9 -2.99 -14.15 7.44
C LEU A 9 -4.36 -14.31 8.11
N SER A 10 -4.52 -13.83 9.34
CA SER A 10 -5.79 -13.84 10.06
C SER A 10 -6.41 -12.44 10.07
N HIS A 11 -7.74 -12.38 10.06
CA HIS A 11 -8.47 -11.15 10.35
C HIS A 11 -8.63 -11.04 11.86
N ASP A 12 -7.86 -10.16 12.48
CA ASP A 12 -8.12 -9.77 13.84
C ASP A 12 -8.83 -8.42 13.90
N ILE A 13 -9.91 -8.38 14.63
CA ILE A 13 -10.62 -7.15 14.94
C ILE A 13 -9.99 -6.58 16.19
N PHE A 14 -9.18 -5.53 16.03
CA PHE A 14 -8.72 -4.76 17.18
C PHE A 14 -9.82 -3.85 17.66
N VAL A 15 -10.40 -4.24 18.79
CA VAL A 15 -11.39 -3.45 19.50
C VAL A 15 -10.74 -2.94 20.79
N SER A 16 -10.74 -1.64 20.99
CA SER A 16 -10.46 -1.12 22.31
C SER A 16 -11.69 -1.35 23.19
N GLY A 17 -11.79 -2.57 23.74
CA GLY A 17 -12.69 -2.86 24.86
C GLY A 17 -13.88 -3.77 24.62
N GLU A 18 -14.41 -3.98 23.41
CA GLU A 18 -15.55 -4.89 23.19
C GLU A 18 -15.55 -5.51 21.78
N GLY A 19 -15.77 -6.82 21.69
CA GLY A 19 -15.74 -7.57 20.45
C GLY A 19 -16.89 -7.26 19.50
N TYR A 20 -16.58 -7.09 18.19
CA TYR A 20 -17.57 -6.93 17.14
C TYR A 20 -17.69 -8.15 16.24
N ALA A 21 -18.92 -8.55 16.00
CA ALA A 21 -19.23 -9.49 14.94
C ALA A 21 -19.25 -8.76 13.59
N ILE A 22 -18.51 -9.26 12.60
CA ILE A 22 -18.56 -8.81 11.22
C ILE A 22 -20.00 -9.01 10.73
N GLY A 23 -20.66 -7.92 10.32
CA GLY A 23 -21.99 -8.00 9.70
C GLY A 23 -23.14 -7.27 10.38
N THR A 24 -22.92 -6.57 11.48
CA THR A 24 -23.96 -5.73 12.09
C THR A 24 -23.96 -4.33 11.51
N ALA A 25 -25.13 -3.81 11.18
CA ALA A 25 -25.36 -2.54 10.47
C ALA A 25 -25.04 -1.28 11.29
N ASN A 26 -24.37 -1.36 12.41
CA ASN A 26 -24.09 -0.21 13.24
C ASN A 26 -22.69 -0.31 13.91
N PRO A 27 -21.63 0.09 13.18
CA PRO A 27 -20.30 0.19 13.76
C PRO A 27 -20.19 1.48 14.59
N GLN A 28 -20.93 1.59 15.67
CA GLN A 28 -20.84 2.74 16.57
C GLN A 28 -19.66 2.64 17.54
N VAL A 29 -18.58 1.95 17.21
CA VAL A 29 -17.50 1.79 18.15
C VAL A 29 -16.14 1.88 17.46
N ASP A 30 -15.22 2.39 18.20
CA ASP A 30 -13.79 2.61 17.92
C ASP A 30 -13.04 1.34 17.45
N GLY A 31 -13.47 0.75 16.35
CA GLY A 31 -12.86 -0.46 15.76
C GLY A 31 -11.97 -0.14 14.56
N CYS A 32 -10.92 -0.92 14.39
CA CYS A 32 -10.08 -0.91 13.21
C CYS A 32 -9.84 -2.36 12.76
N VAL A 33 -10.27 -2.72 11.55
CA VAL A 33 -10.09 -4.08 11.04
C VAL A 33 -8.68 -4.22 10.48
N MET A 34 -7.90 -5.11 11.05
CA MET A 34 -6.52 -5.36 10.67
C MET A 34 -6.33 -6.81 10.25
N VAL A 35 -5.36 -7.03 9.40
CA VAL A 35 -4.86 -8.35 9.02
C VAL A 35 -3.54 -8.57 9.72
N GLU A 36 -3.45 -9.65 10.49
CA GLU A 36 -2.21 -10.08 11.11
C GLU A 36 -1.27 -10.66 10.05
N VAL A 37 -0.04 -10.19 10.04
CA VAL A 37 1.01 -10.67 9.17
C VAL A 37 2.14 -11.22 10.01
N PRO A 38 2.31 -12.53 10.06
CA PRO A 38 3.41 -13.15 10.79
C PRO A 38 4.77 -12.80 10.20
N ALA A 39 5.77 -12.65 11.06
CA ALA A 39 7.13 -12.42 10.65
C ALA A 39 7.65 -13.51 9.72
N PHE A 40 8.41 -13.12 8.73
CA PHE A 40 9.03 -14.05 7.79
C PHE A 40 10.45 -13.63 7.40
N HIS A 41 11.24 -14.63 7.05
CA HIS A 41 12.54 -14.49 6.43
C HIS A 41 12.40 -14.57 4.91
N TYR A 42 13.24 -13.83 4.18
CA TYR A 42 13.21 -13.85 2.73
C TYR A 42 14.61 -13.84 2.12
N ILE A 43 14.66 -14.27 0.89
CA ILE A 43 15.80 -14.10 -0.01
C ILE A 43 15.25 -13.47 -1.29
N TRP A 44 15.92 -12.43 -1.75
CA TRP A 44 15.71 -11.84 -3.05
C TRP A 44 17.06 -11.69 -3.71
N VAL A 45 17.33 -12.50 -4.72
CA VAL A 45 18.63 -12.57 -5.36
C VAL A 45 18.50 -12.75 -6.86
N ASP A 46 19.33 -12.03 -7.58
CA ASP A 46 19.55 -12.20 -9.01
C ASP A 46 20.85 -12.99 -9.21
N ASP A 47 20.83 -14.02 -10.06
CA ASP A 47 22.02 -14.81 -10.37
C ASP A 47 22.59 -14.51 -11.77
N GLY A 48 22.08 -13.46 -12.41
CA GLY A 48 22.46 -13.05 -13.76
C GLY A 48 21.59 -13.68 -14.87
N THR A 49 20.83 -14.72 -14.55
CA THR A 49 19.90 -15.39 -15.47
C THR A 49 18.48 -15.33 -14.95
N ASN A 50 18.30 -15.53 -13.64
CA ASN A 50 17.01 -15.58 -12.99
C ASN A 50 17.02 -14.73 -11.72
N THR A 51 15.87 -14.18 -11.38
CA THR A 51 15.60 -13.58 -10.07
C THR A 51 14.82 -14.57 -9.21
N TYR A 52 15.33 -14.83 -8.02
CA TYR A 52 14.71 -15.71 -7.03
C TYR A 52 14.18 -14.88 -5.89
N ILE A 53 12.89 -15.01 -5.59
CA ILE A 53 12.22 -14.44 -4.40
C ILE A 53 11.65 -15.62 -3.62
N LEU A 54 12.17 -15.83 -2.42
CA LEU A 54 11.81 -16.95 -1.55
C LEU A 54 11.46 -16.43 -0.17
N GLN A 55 10.55 -17.10 0.52
CA GLN A 55 10.17 -16.74 1.88
C GLN A 55 9.92 -17.96 2.75
N SER A 56 10.10 -17.81 4.07
CA SER A 56 9.80 -18.83 5.09
C SER A 56 9.58 -18.18 6.45
N ARG A 57 8.80 -18.83 7.33
CA ARG A 57 8.64 -18.42 8.73
C ARG A 57 9.95 -18.55 9.53
N ALA A 58 10.79 -19.49 9.18
CA ALA A 58 12.08 -19.74 9.81
C ALA A 58 13.24 -19.29 8.93
N PRO A 59 14.40 -18.94 9.52
CA PRO A 59 15.63 -18.75 8.76
C PRO A 59 15.96 -19.96 7.87
N PHE A 60 16.42 -19.68 6.65
CA PHE A 60 16.79 -20.73 5.70
C PHE A 60 17.98 -20.32 4.84
N ILE A 61 18.53 -21.25 4.11
CA ILE A 61 19.59 -21.02 3.14
C ILE A 61 19.11 -21.39 1.74
N PHE A 62 19.63 -20.67 0.75
CA PHE A 62 19.41 -20.94 -0.66
C PHE A 62 20.76 -21.11 -1.36
N ARG A 63 20.91 -22.13 -2.17
CA ARG A 63 22.08 -22.32 -3.00
C ARG A 63 21.77 -21.88 -4.43
N LYS A 64 22.48 -20.86 -4.90
CA LYS A 64 22.32 -20.35 -6.26
C LYS A 64 22.59 -21.44 -7.30
N PRO A 65 21.67 -21.72 -8.24
CA PRO A 65 21.88 -22.71 -9.28
C PRO A 65 23.06 -22.38 -10.19
N SER A 66 23.31 -21.10 -10.49
CA SER A 66 24.32 -20.66 -11.44
C SER A 66 25.74 -20.91 -10.98
N ASN A 67 26.06 -20.85 -9.69
CA ASN A 67 27.43 -20.95 -9.19
C ASN A 67 27.58 -21.65 -7.83
N GLY A 68 26.51 -22.20 -7.29
CA GLY A 68 26.50 -22.88 -5.99
C GLY A 68 26.68 -21.99 -4.76
N ALA A 69 26.72 -20.66 -4.91
CA ALA A 69 26.88 -19.74 -3.79
C ALA A 69 25.73 -19.90 -2.78
N ILE A 70 26.06 -19.87 -1.51
CA ILE A 70 25.10 -19.98 -0.42
C ILE A 70 24.63 -18.58 -0.03
N ILE A 71 23.32 -18.38 -0.02
CA ILE A 71 22.65 -17.16 0.44
C ILE A 71 21.86 -17.51 1.71
N VAL A 72 22.05 -16.70 2.74
CA VAL A 72 21.30 -16.84 4.00
C VAL A 72 20.11 -15.88 3.96
N SER A 73 18.94 -16.37 4.34
CA SER A 73 17.73 -15.54 4.42
C SER A 73 17.87 -14.48 5.50
N GLN A 74 17.18 -13.36 5.27
CA GLN A 74 17.12 -12.25 6.20
C GLN A 74 15.68 -12.10 6.71
N LEU A 75 15.52 -11.73 7.99
CA LEU A 75 14.24 -11.29 8.50
C LEU A 75 13.80 -10.05 7.71
N HIS A 76 12.53 -10.02 7.27
CA HIS A 76 12.03 -8.85 6.56
C HIS A 76 12.06 -7.61 7.47
N PRO A 77 12.59 -6.45 7.02
CA PRO A 77 12.81 -5.28 7.87
C PRO A 77 11.56 -4.77 8.59
N TRP A 78 10.37 -4.94 8.04
CA TRP A 78 9.12 -4.54 8.68
C TRP A 78 8.96 -5.13 10.09
N PHE A 79 9.47 -6.33 10.34
CA PHE A 79 9.38 -7.01 11.63
C PHE A 79 10.50 -6.67 12.60
N MET A 80 11.35 -5.70 12.25
CA MET A 80 12.35 -5.15 13.15
C MET A 80 11.92 -3.74 13.60
N GLU A 81 11.77 -3.53 14.88
CA GLU A 81 11.42 -2.23 15.46
C GLU A 81 12.33 -1.93 16.63
N ASP A 82 13.08 -0.83 16.53
CA ASP A 82 14.06 -0.39 17.54
C ASP A 82 15.03 -1.51 17.98
N GLY A 83 15.48 -2.35 17.02
CA GLY A 83 16.37 -3.48 17.26
C GLY A 83 15.68 -4.72 17.84
N VAL A 84 14.37 -4.68 18.05
CA VAL A 84 13.58 -5.80 18.58
C VAL A 84 12.81 -6.48 17.45
N VAL A 85 12.93 -7.80 17.39
CA VAL A 85 12.13 -8.62 16.46
C VAL A 85 10.69 -8.70 16.97
N LYS A 86 9.74 -8.41 16.08
CA LYS A 86 8.31 -8.64 16.29
C LYS A 86 7.92 -9.93 15.58
N GLU A 87 7.23 -10.81 16.28
CA GLU A 87 6.77 -12.08 15.71
C GLU A 87 5.66 -11.90 14.67
N GLN A 88 4.95 -10.78 14.76
CA GLN A 88 3.88 -10.37 13.84
C GLN A 88 3.72 -8.84 13.82
N LYS A 89 3.11 -8.34 12.77
CA LYS A 89 2.67 -6.97 12.60
C LYS A 89 1.28 -6.95 11.96
N TYR A 90 0.65 -5.80 11.92
CA TYR A 90 -0.72 -5.66 11.45
C TYR A 90 -0.82 -4.68 10.32
N PHE A 91 -1.55 -5.07 9.28
CA PHE A 91 -1.83 -4.27 8.10
C PHE A 91 -3.34 -4.05 7.98
N SER A 92 -3.79 -2.85 7.62
CA SER A 92 -5.23 -2.57 7.52
C SER A 92 -5.91 -3.45 6.47
N ALA A 93 -7.03 -4.06 6.84
CA ALA A 93 -7.85 -4.84 5.92
C ALA A 93 -8.44 -3.97 4.81
N PHE A 94 -8.81 -2.74 5.16
CA PHE A 94 -9.45 -1.78 4.24
C PHE A 94 -8.64 -0.51 4.10
N GLU A 95 -8.88 0.23 3.03
CA GLU A 95 -8.44 1.61 2.89
C GLU A 95 -9.06 2.45 4.01
N SER A 96 -8.33 3.46 4.48
CA SER A 96 -8.76 4.26 5.64
C SER A 96 -10.04 5.03 5.34
N VAL A 97 -10.96 5.01 6.27
CA VAL A 97 -12.20 5.80 6.27
C VAL A 97 -12.16 6.89 7.33
N TRP A 98 -12.99 7.88 7.22
CA TRP A 98 -12.98 9.07 8.07
C TRP A 98 -13.96 8.95 9.25
N TYR A 99 -13.45 9.05 10.47
CA TYR A 99 -14.23 9.37 11.65
C TYR A 99 -14.20 10.88 11.85
N LYS A 100 -15.37 11.51 11.77
CA LYS A 100 -15.56 12.94 11.92
C LYS A 100 -15.91 13.26 13.37
N SER A 101 -15.00 13.90 14.08
CA SER A 101 -15.16 14.24 15.51
C SER A 101 -16.34 15.16 15.76
N ALA A 102 -16.59 16.14 14.87
CA ALA A 102 -17.69 17.09 14.99
C ALA A 102 -19.09 16.46 15.02
N THR A 103 -19.25 15.26 14.44
CA THR A 103 -20.51 14.51 14.41
C THR A 103 -20.44 13.22 15.21
N SER A 104 -19.28 12.89 15.76
CA SER A 104 -18.99 11.61 16.44
C SER A 104 -19.43 10.38 15.60
N ALA A 105 -19.18 10.42 14.29
CA ALA A 105 -19.63 9.40 13.36
C ALA A 105 -18.63 9.18 12.22
N TYR A 106 -18.62 7.97 11.66
CA TYR A 106 -17.96 7.69 10.39
C TYR A 106 -18.79 8.27 9.25
N SER A 107 -18.10 8.79 8.24
CA SER A 107 -18.76 9.35 7.07
C SER A 107 -17.91 9.21 5.82
N ASP A 108 -18.58 9.22 4.67
CA ASP A 108 -17.93 9.40 3.40
C ASP A 108 -17.28 10.80 3.37
N HIS A 109 -16.10 10.89 2.82
CA HIS A 109 -15.37 12.15 2.68
C HIS A 109 -15.33 12.55 1.21
N ASP A 110 -15.81 13.75 0.90
CA ASP A 110 -15.89 14.26 -0.48
C ASP A 110 -14.55 14.74 -1.08
N GLY A 111 -13.48 14.61 -0.31
CA GLY A 111 -12.15 15.02 -0.72
C GLY A 111 -11.90 16.52 -0.66
N SER A 112 -12.86 17.34 -0.23
CA SER A 112 -12.74 18.81 -0.24
C SER A 112 -12.13 19.39 1.03
N THR A 113 -12.31 18.74 2.18
CA THR A 113 -11.85 19.21 3.48
C THR A 113 -10.70 18.39 4.03
N VAL A 114 -9.89 18.99 4.87
CA VAL A 114 -8.85 18.31 5.67
C VAL A 114 -9.39 17.96 7.05
N GLY A 115 -8.79 16.97 7.69
CA GLY A 115 -9.11 16.61 9.06
C GLY A 115 -8.89 17.76 10.03
N VAL A 116 -9.68 17.76 11.12
CA VAL A 116 -9.58 18.69 12.24
C VAL A 116 -9.27 17.93 13.53
N SER A 117 -9.03 18.67 14.61
CA SER A 117 -8.74 18.05 15.92
C SER A 117 -9.83 17.06 16.34
N GLY A 118 -9.42 15.85 16.70
CA GLY A 118 -10.30 14.75 17.10
C GLY A 118 -10.78 13.86 15.95
N ASP A 119 -10.55 14.24 14.69
CA ASP A 119 -10.79 13.36 13.56
C ASP A 119 -9.79 12.19 13.56
N LYS A 120 -10.22 11.06 13.01
CA LYS A 120 -9.41 9.84 12.93
C LYS A 120 -9.53 9.21 11.53
N ALA A 121 -8.51 8.47 11.14
CA ALA A 121 -8.56 7.59 9.98
C ALA A 121 -8.42 6.14 10.44
N VAL A 122 -9.33 5.29 10.02
CA VAL A 122 -9.43 3.90 10.49
C VAL A 122 -9.75 2.93 9.35
N SER A 123 -9.41 1.67 9.51
CA SER A 123 -9.74 0.60 8.57
C SER A 123 -11.10 0.01 8.91
N LEU A 124 -12.15 0.42 8.21
CA LEU A 124 -13.51 -0.08 8.40
C LEU A 124 -14.22 -0.33 7.07
N PRO A 125 -15.15 -1.29 7.01
CA PRO A 125 -16.02 -1.49 5.85
C PRO A 125 -17.19 -0.52 5.83
N GLY A 126 -17.80 -0.31 4.64
CA GLY A 126 -19.09 0.36 4.49
C GLY A 126 -19.03 1.84 4.17
N TYR A 127 -17.85 2.44 4.13
CA TYR A 127 -17.66 3.86 3.81
C TYR A 127 -16.72 4.04 2.63
N ARG A 128 -16.81 5.16 1.94
CA ARG A 128 -15.80 5.53 0.93
C ARG A 128 -14.48 5.85 1.61
N PRO A 129 -13.34 5.53 0.97
CA PRO A 129 -12.05 5.84 1.53
C PRO A 129 -11.87 7.33 1.78
N LEU A 130 -11.23 7.66 2.89
CA LEU A 130 -10.73 9.01 3.11
C LEU A 130 -9.66 9.33 2.07
N THR A 131 -9.83 10.44 1.36
CA THR A 131 -8.87 10.94 0.38
C THR A 131 -8.54 12.41 0.62
N ASN A 132 -7.71 13.00 -0.24
CA ASN A 132 -7.36 14.42 -0.21
C ASN A 132 -6.72 14.87 1.11
N GLN A 133 -5.99 13.97 1.76
CA GLN A 133 -5.18 14.28 2.93
C GLN A 133 -3.70 14.24 2.55
N PHE A 134 -2.91 15.05 3.23
CA PHE A 134 -1.45 14.96 3.14
C PHE A 134 -0.96 13.59 3.65
N ARG A 135 0.22 13.17 3.24
CA ARG A 135 0.86 12.01 3.85
C ARG A 135 1.14 12.29 5.32
N ARG A 136 1.91 13.34 5.57
CA ARG A 136 2.20 13.92 6.88
C ARG A 136 2.05 15.43 6.79
N ASN A 137 1.68 16.08 7.87
CA ASN A 137 1.69 17.54 7.95
C ASN A 137 2.12 17.97 9.34
N ALA A 138 2.61 19.21 9.45
CA ALA A 138 3.01 19.82 10.70
C ALA A 138 1.89 19.92 11.75
N THR A 139 0.62 19.93 11.33
CA THR A 139 -0.54 19.84 12.21
C THR A 139 -1.08 18.42 12.29
N ALA A 140 -1.23 17.90 13.49
CA ALA A 140 -1.49 16.49 13.79
C ALA A 140 -2.75 15.87 13.13
N TYR A 141 -3.63 16.65 12.52
CA TYR A 141 -4.91 16.16 12.02
C TYR A 141 -5.13 16.36 10.53
N THR A 142 -4.17 16.92 9.81
CA THR A 142 -4.31 17.26 8.39
C THR A 142 -3.59 16.28 7.46
N GLY A 143 -3.03 15.20 7.99
CA GLY A 143 -2.38 14.15 7.25
C GLY A 143 -2.66 12.78 7.83
N PHE A 144 -2.52 11.76 7.00
CA PHE A 144 -2.79 10.37 7.39
C PHE A 144 -2.00 9.95 8.63
N ALA A 145 -0.73 10.36 8.74
CA ALA A 145 0.08 10.02 9.91
C ALA A 145 -0.55 10.47 11.24
N GLY A 146 -1.05 11.71 11.29
CA GLY A 146 -1.70 12.24 12.48
C GLY A 146 -3.10 11.63 12.70
N LEU A 147 -3.87 11.42 11.64
CA LEU A 147 -5.21 10.84 11.72
C LEU A 147 -5.18 9.38 12.17
N HIS A 148 -4.20 8.59 11.75
CA HIS A 148 -4.00 7.22 12.24
C HIS A 148 -3.56 7.22 13.70
N ALA A 149 -2.58 8.07 14.06
CA ALA A 149 -2.12 8.19 15.46
C ALA A 149 -3.22 8.68 16.41
N ALA A 150 -4.17 9.49 15.93
CA ALA A 150 -5.34 9.93 16.69
C ALA A 150 -6.31 8.79 17.03
N PHE A 151 -6.29 7.68 16.29
CA PHE A 151 -7.05 6.48 16.62
C PHE A 151 -6.42 5.74 17.82
N GLY A 152 -5.10 5.66 17.89
CA GLY A 152 -4.35 5.05 19.00
C GLY A 152 -2.85 5.11 18.74
N SER A 153 -2.05 5.19 19.80
CA SER A 153 -0.58 5.35 19.73
C SER A 153 0.15 4.22 18.99
N ASN A 154 -0.48 3.04 18.87
CA ASN A 154 0.06 1.90 18.14
C ASN A 154 -0.24 1.97 16.63
N PHE A 155 -1.13 2.86 16.19
CA PHE A 155 -1.48 2.99 14.78
C PHE A 155 -0.59 4.02 14.10
N ILE A 156 -0.12 3.65 12.91
CA ILE A 156 0.75 4.45 12.05
C ILE A 156 0.21 4.42 10.62
N SER A 157 0.66 5.32 9.79
CA SER A 157 0.46 5.20 8.35
C SER A 157 1.22 3.98 7.81
N ASN A 158 0.68 3.36 6.77
CA ASN A 158 1.36 2.28 6.07
C ASN A 158 2.73 2.75 5.57
N GLY A 159 3.78 2.07 5.98
CA GLY A 159 5.15 2.34 5.56
C GLY A 159 5.55 1.52 4.34
N PHE A 160 6.64 1.97 3.69
CA PHE A 160 7.20 1.26 2.53
C PHE A 160 7.48 -0.22 2.83
N TYR A 161 8.12 -0.54 3.94
CA TYR A 161 8.42 -1.93 4.29
C TYR A 161 7.18 -2.79 4.58
N ALA A 162 6.12 -2.21 5.13
CA ALA A 162 4.87 -2.94 5.30
C ALA A 162 4.24 -3.31 3.95
N TYR A 163 4.27 -2.37 3.01
CA TYR A 163 3.79 -2.60 1.65
C TYR A 163 4.66 -3.62 0.90
N GLU A 164 5.98 -3.49 1.00
CA GLU A 164 6.96 -4.41 0.41
C GLU A 164 6.77 -5.84 0.91
N ALA A 165 6.52 -6.01 2.23
CA ALA A 165 6.25 -7.32 2.82
C ALA A 165 5.03 -8.00 2.17
N ILE A 166 3.92 -7.29 2.06
CA ILE A 166 2.70 -7.82 1.42
C ILE A 166 2.96 -8.16 -0.04
N TRP A 167 3.68 -7.30 -0.77
CA TRP A 167 3.99 -7.54 -2.18
C TRP A 167 4.91 -8.76 -2.37
N ILE A 168 5.91 -8.97 -1.51
CA ILE A 168 6.76 -10.17 -1.53
C ILE A 168 5.92 -11.43 -1.32
N LEU A 169 5.03 -11.42 -0.33
CA LEU A 169 4.13 -12.55 -0.04
C LEU A 169 3.23 -12.87 -1.25
N MET A 170 2.63 -11.85 -1.86
CA MET A 170 1.83 -12.01 -3.08
C MET A 170 2.66 -12.59 -4.23
N THR A 171 3.84 -12.06 -4.46
CA THR A 171 4.73 -12.50 -5.56
C THR A 171 5.15 -13.95 -5.39
N VAL A 172 5.47 -14.38 -4.17
CA VAL A 172 5.84 -15.76 -3.88
C VAL A 172 4.63 -16.70 -4.03
N GLU A 173 3.47 -16.31 -3.51
CA GLU A 173 2.26 -17.14 -3.56
C GLU A 173 1.79 -17.37 -4.99
N TYR A 174 1.80 -16.34 -5.83
CA TYR A 174 1.31 -16.44 -7.21
C TYR A 174 2.42 -16.76 -8.24
N GLY A 175 3.68 -16.71 -7.85
CA GLY A 175 4.81 -16.91 -8.76
C GLY A 175 4.87 -15.90 -9.90
N SER A 176 4.30 -14.71 -9.71
CA SER A 176 4.17 -13.68 -10.74
C SER A 176 4.24 -12.27 -10.16
N LEU A 177 4.80 -11.36 -10.94
CA LEU A 177 4.79 -9.91 -10.65
C LEU A 177 3.63 -9.18 -11.34
N ASN A 178 2.87 -9.86 -12.21
CA ASN A 178 1.70 -9.30 -12.88
C ASN A 178 0.44 -9.47 -12.02
N GLY A 179 0.23 -8.56 -11.08
CA GLY A 179 -0.91 -8.59 -10.16
C GLY A 179 -2.27 -8.57 -10.86
N GLN A 180 -2.40 -7.86 -11.97
CA GLN A 180 -3.68 -7.76 -12.68
C GLN A 180 -4.14 -9.08 -13.30
N THR A 181 -3.22 -9.99 -13.61
CA THR A 181 -3.57 -11.30 -14.20
C THR A 181 -4.19 -12.24 -13.16
N TYR A 182 -3.66 -12.29 -11.95
CA TYR A 182 -4.11 -13.27 -10.95
C TYR A 182 -5.04 -12.68 -9.89
N LEU A 183 -5.02 -11.37 -9.70
CA LEU A 183 -5.84 -10.67 -8.71
C LEU A 183 -6.38 -9.35 -9.30
N PRO A 184 -7.26 -9.39 -10.33
CA PRO A 184 -7.77 -8.18 -10.96
C PRO A 184 -8.37 -7.19 -9.96
N GLY A 185 -8.09 -5.89 -10.14
CA GLY A 185 -8.53 -4.83 -9.24
C GLY A 185 -9.33 -3.74 -9.92
N TYR A 186 -9.77 -2.76 -9.14
CA TYR A 186 -10.53 -1.63 -9.64
C TYR A 186 -9.62 -0.58 -10.27
N THR A 187 -9.41 -0.69 -11.59
CA THR A 187 -8.42 0.12 -12.32
C THR A 187 -8.97 0.73 -13.61
N ASN A 188 -10.23 0.45 -13.96
CA ASN A 188 -10.79 0.78 -15.27
C ASN A 188 -12.05 1.64 -15.20
N ALA A 189 -12.03 2.71 -14.39
CA ALA A 189 -13.08 3.71 -14.42
C ALA A 189 -12.82 4.75 -15.54
N ASN A 190 -13.89 5.13 -16.24
CA ASN A 190 -13.80 6.06 -17.38
C ASN A 190 -13.42 7.50 -16.99
N ALA A 191 -13.63 7.86 -15.73
CA ALA A 191 -13.29 9.17 -15.22
C ALA A 191 -12.92 9.08 -13.75
N TRP A 192 -12.06 9.99 -13.35
CA TRP A 192 -11.70 10.15 -11.98
C TRP A 192 -12.58 11.22 -11.33
N ALA A 193 -13.28 10.83 -10.29
CA ALA A 193 -13.94 11.70 -9.35
C ALA A 193 -14.02 10.97 -8.01
N TYR A 194 -14.08 11.69 -6.90
CA TYR A 194 -14.32 11.05 -5.60
C TYR A 194 -15.63 10.22 -5.62
N ALA A 195 -16.65 10.73 -6.32
CA ALA A 195 -17.90 10.02 -6.52
C ALA A 195 -17.76 8.64 -7.18
N ASN A 196 -16.67 8.37 -7.88
CA ASN A 196 -16.39 7.07 -8.50
C ASN A 196 -15.69 6.10 -7.54
N THR A 197 -15.23 6.54 -6.38
CA THR A 197 -14.68 5.64 -5.38
C THR A 197 -15.80 4.80 -4.78
N ARG A 198 -15.46 3.61 -4.32
CA ARG A 198 -16.40 2.66 -3.74
C ARG A 198 -16.30 2.64 -2.24
N LYS A 199 -17.34 2.15 -1.63
CA LYS A 199 -17.31 1.82 -0.21
C LYS A 199 -16.45 0.59 0.02
N THR A 200 -15.64 0.61 1.06
CA THR A 200 -14.79 -0.51 1.51
C THR A 200 -15.63 -1.69 1.98
N GLY A 201 -15.02 -2.87 2.11
CA GLY A 201 -15.67 -4.08 2.62
C GLY A 201 -16.34 -4.93 1.54
N ARG A 202 -16.07 -4.69 0.26
CA ARG A 202 -16.66 -5.46 -0.84
C ARG A 202 -16.20 -6.90 -0.88
N THR A 203 -14.99 -7.15 -0.40
CA THR A 203 -14.39 -8.47 -0.39
C THR A 203 -14.54 -9.22 0.94
N MET A 204 -15.32 -8.69 1.88
CA MET A 204 -15.52 -9.32 3.20
C MET A 204 -15.99 -10.77 3.11
N GLY A 205 -16.81 -11.11 2.11
CA GLY A 205 -17.27 -12.49 1.89
C GLY A 205 -16.17 -13.49 1.52
N LEU A 206 -14.99 -13.02 1.11
CA LEU A 206 -13.82 -13.87 0.87
C LEU A 206 -13.10 -14.27 2.17
N GLY A 207 -13.33 -13.56 3.27
CA GLY A 207 -12.56 -13.76 4.50
C GLY A 207 -11.07 -13.62 4.25
N ASN A 208 -10.29 -14.63 4.63
CA ASN A 208 -8.86 -14.71 4.38
C ASN A 208 -8.48 -15.33 3.02
N THR A 209 -9.46 -15.63 2.17
CA THR A 209 -9.19 -16.14 0.82
C THR A 209 -8.84 -14.98 -0.10
N SER A 210 -7.76 -15.14 -0.87
CA SER A 210 -7.42 -14.20 -1.93
C SER A 210 -8.35 -14.36 -3.13
N GLY A 211 -8.70 -13.26 -3.76
CA GLY A 211 -9.55 -13.28 -4.95
C GLY A 211 -10.06 -11.91 -5.35
N SER A 212 -10.80 -11.88 -6.45
CA SER A 212 -11.45 -10.68 -6.96
C SER A 212 -12.94 -10.90 -7.08
N ILE A 213 -13.72 -9.90 -6.69
CA ILE A 213 -15.19 -9.92 -6.77
C ILE A 213 -15.64 -8.84 -7.72
N THR A 214 -16.44 -9.20 -8.72
CA THR A 214 -17.21 -8.23 -9.49
C THR A 214 -18.39 -7.78 -8.64
N VAL A 215 -18.43 -6.51 -8.31
CA VAL A 215 -19.44 -5.94 -7.41
C VAL A 215 -20.63 -5.47 -8.23
N ALA A 216 -21.83 -5.90 -7.84
CA ALA A 216 -23.05 -5.34 -8.39
C ALA A 216 -23.19 -3.87 -7.95
N LEU A 217 -23.60 -3.00 -8.89
CA LEU A 217 -23.91 -1.60 -8.60
C LEU A 217 -25.30 -1.51 -7.93
N SER A 218 -25.40 -2.08 -6.73
CA SER A 218 -26.64 -2.13 -5.92
C SER A 218 -26.27 -2.12 -4.43
N GLY A 219 -27.22 -1.86 -3.58
CA GLY A 219 -26.97 -1.78 -2.14
C GLY A 219 -26.04 -0.62 -1.80
N LEU A 220 -24.90 -0.89 -1.18
CA LEU A 220 -23.96 0.13 -0.72
C LEU A 220 -23.35 0.99 -1.85
N ASP A 221 -23.36 0.52 -3.11
CA ASP A 221 -22.85 1.25 -4.28
C ASP A 221 -23.95 1.68 -5.24
N ALA A 222 -25.23 1.68 -4.80
CA ALA A 222 -26.34 2.08 -5.64
C ALA A 222 -26.21 3.52 -6.17
N ASP A 223 -25.54 4.37 -5.44
CA ASP A 223 -25.22 5.76 -5.82
C ASP A 223 -24.21 5.85 -6.98
N LEU A 224 -23.51 4.75 -7.31
CA LEU A 224 -22.61 4.66 -8.46
C LEU A 224 -23.32 4.19 -9.74
N THR A 225 -24.61 3.87 -9.66
CA THR A 225 -25.38 3.48 -10.84
C THR A 225 -25.41 4.61 -11.85
N GLY A 226 -24.99 4.31 -13.09
CA GLY A 226 -24.83 5.31 -14.15
C GLY A 226 -23.46 5.99 -14.20
N ILE A 227 -22.65 5.89 -13.15
CA ILE A 227 -21.26 6.37 -13.11
C ILE A 227 -20.29 5.27 -13.57
N LEU A 228 -20.59 4.04 -13.20
CA LEU A 228 -19.79 2.86 -13.54
C LEU A 228 -20.57 1.91 -14.45
N THR A 229 -19.87 1.31 -15.40
CA THR A 229 -20.40 0.21 -16.18
C THR A 229 -20.31 -1.08 -15.36
N ALA A 230 -21.38 -1.86 -15.33
CA ALA A 230 -21.36 -3.20 -14.74
C ALA A 230 -20.22 -4.02 -15.38
N GLY A 231 -19.38 -4.66 -14.58
CA GLY A 231 -18.20 -5.39 -15.04
C GLY A 231 -16.86 -4.66 -14.83
N ASN A 232 -16.85 -3.31 -14.75
CA ASN A 232 -15.65 -2.54 -14.37
C ASN A 232 -15.48 -2.42 -12.85
N ALA A 233 -16.43 -2.96 -12.15
CA ALA A 233 -16.58 -2.90 -10.72
C ALA A 233 -15.92 -4.10 -10.04
N VAL A 234 -14.58 -4.19 -10.03
CA VAL A 234 -13.85 -5.30 -9.44
C VAL A 234 -13.14 -4.84 -8.16
N ALA A 235 -13.42 -5.48 -7.03
CA ALA A 235 -12.64 -5.33 -5.81
C ALA A 235 -11.73 -6.55 -5.66
N ASN A 236 -10.46 -6.35 -5.35
CA ASN A 236 -9.53 -7.42 -5.04
C ASN A 236 -9.29 -7.55 -3.54
N SER A 237 -8.94 -8.74 -3.10
CA SER A 237 -8.46 -8.99 -1.75
C SER A 237 -7.28 -9.95 -1.79
N TYR A 238 -6.20 -9.59 -1.15
CA TYR A 238 -5.12 -10.50 -0.83
C TYR A 238 -5.19 -10.90 0.62
N ARG A 239 -5.65 -12.12 0.89
CA ARG A 239 -5.76 -12.70 2.26
C ARG A 239 -6.39 -11.73 3.26
N GLY A 240 -7.50 -11.11 2.85
CA GLY A 240 -8.25 -10.16 3.67
C GLY A 240 -7.81 -8.69 3.56
N ILE A 241 -6.77 -8.39 2.81
CA ILE A 241 -6.37 -7.02 2.50
C ILE A 241 -7.07 -6.61 1.21
N GLU A 242 -8.15 -5.83 1.33
CA GLU A 242 -8.94 -5.34 0.20
C GLU A 242 -8.20 -4.23 -0.56
N ASN A 243 -8.32 -4.22 -1.89
CA ASN A 243 -7.77 -3.19 -2.77
C ASN A 243 -6.27 -2.90 -2.51
N ILE A 244 -5.45 -3.95 -2.46
CA ILE A 244 -3.99 -3.79 -2.30
C ILE A 244 -3.42 -2.88 -3.40
N TYR A 245 -4.01 -2.88 -4.57
CA TYR A 245 -3.75 -1.95 -5.66
C TYR A 245 -5.07 -1.56 -6.37
N GLY A 246 -5.03 -0.54 -7.21
CA GLY A 246 -6.21 0.07 -7.84
C GLY A 246 -7.03 0.91 -6.85
N HIS A 247 -8.21 1.34 -7.25
CA HIS A 247 -9.16 2.13 -6.48
C HIS A 247 -8.67 3.54 -6.18
N ILE A 248 -7.77 3.73 -5.21
CA ILE A 248 -7.10 4.99 -4.90
C ILE A 248 -5.60 4.78 -4.78
N TRP A 249 -4.81 5.83 -5.01
CA TRP A 249 -3.42 5.85 -4.60
C TRP A 249 -3.30 5.79 -3.08
N LYS A 250 -2.34 5.04 -2.57
CA LYS A 250 -2.05 4.92 -1.14
C LYS A 250 -0.70 5.55 -0.84
N TRP A 251 -0.68 6.52 0.06
CA TRP A 251 0.56 7.05 0.58
C TRP A 251 1.37 5.95 1.27
N LEU A 252 2.66 5.90 0.97
CA LEU A 252 3.65 5.12 1.71
C LEU A 252 4.52 6.05 2.54
N ASP A 253 4.60 5.77 3.83
CA ASP A 253 5.46 6.50 4.74
C ASP A 253 6.83 5.83 4.89
N GLY A 254 7.78 6.48 5.58
CA GLY A 254 9.12 5.93 5.80
C GLY A 254 10.05 5.95 4.59
N LEU A 255 9.58 6.41 3.41
CA LEU A 255 10.41 6.61 2.22
C LEU A 255 10.25 8.03 1.71
N ASN A 256 11.38 8.71 1.49
CA ASN A 256 11.47 10.01 0.84
C ASN A 256 12.43 9.94 -0.34
N SER A 257 12.17 10.72 -1.36
CA SER A 257 13.09 10.85 -2.51
C SER A 257 13.36 12.32 -2.83
N LEU A 258 14.62 12.63 -3.11
CA LEU A 258 15.04 13.97 -3.51
C LEU A 258 15.40 13.96 -4.99
N TRP A 259 14.73 14.82 -5.75
CA TRP A 259 14.84 14.90 -7.21
C TRP A 259 15.50 16.20 -7.65
N VAL A 260 16.31 16.11 -8.68
CA VAL A 260 16.97 17.23 -9.34
C VAL A 260 16.61 17.23 -10.81
N GLY A 261 16.29 18.41 -11.36
CA GLY A 261 15.88 18.58 -12.76
C GLY A 261 14.64 19.45 -12.87
N SER A 262 14.35 19.99 -14.04
CA SER A 262 13.21 20.86 -14.31
C SER A 262 12.15 20.23 -15.20
N ALA A 263 12.43 19.06 -15.76
CA ALA A 263 11.54 18.27 -16.61
C ALA A 263 12.05 16.84 -16.70
N GLN A 264 11.21 15.91 -17.17
CA GLN A 264 11.64 14.55 -17.51
C GLN A 264 12.41 14.51 -18.84
N PRO A 265 13.47 13.69 -18.94
CA PRO A 265 14.07 12.92 -17.85
C PRO A 265 14.69 13.82 -16.80
N MET A 266 14.47 13.48 -15.52
CA MET A 266 15.10 14.19 -14.41
C MET A 266 16.63 14.02 -14.46
N THR A 267 17.37 14.93 -13.82
CA THR A 267 18.85 14.84 -13.80
C THR A 267 19.36 13.79 -12.84
N SER A 268 18.74 13.67 -11.66
CA SER A 268 19.10 12.67 -10.65
C SER A 268 17.97 12.49 -9.63
N CYS A 269 18.05 11.37 -8.91
CA CYS A 269 17.21 11.07 -7.78
C CYS A 269 18.03 10.38 -6.70
N LYS A 270 17.78 10.71 -5.44
CA LYS A 270 18.28 10.01 -4.26
C LYS A 270 17.11 9.47 -3.46
N ILE A 271 17.24 8.24 -2.95
CA ILE A 271 16.23 7.55 -2.15
C ILE A 271 16.69 7.45 -0.71
N TYR A 272 15.83 7.83 0.20
CA TYR A 272 16.04 7.80 1.64
C TYR A 272 14.97 6.95 2.29
N LEU A 273 15.35 6.04 3.19
CA LEU A 273 14.47 5.06 3.80
C LEU A 273 14.71 4.99 5.31
N SER A 274 13.64 4.92 6.09
CA SER A 274 13.68 4.66 7.51
C SER A 274 12.66 3.60 7.88
N ASN A 275 13.08 2.61 8.69
CA ASN A 275 12.20 1.58 9.24
C ASN A 275 11.60 1.97 10.59
N ASN A 276 12.00 3.08 11.17
CA ASN A 276 11.51 3.52 12.47
C ASN A 276 10.39 4.55 12.33
N PRO A 277 9.13 4.20 12.60
CA PRO A 277 7.99 5.11 12.44
C PRO A 277 8.08 6.38 13.30
N SER A 278 8.79 6.34 14.43
CA SER A 278 8.96 7.50 15.31
C SER A 278 9.88 8.57 14.71
N GLN A 279 10.67 8.18 13.72
CA GLN A 279 11.63 9.04 13.02
C GLN A 279 11.13 9.55 11.68
N TRP A 280 9.97 9.08 11.21
CA TRP A 280 9.47 9.46 9.90
C TRP A 280 9.15 10.94 9.81
N VAL A 281 9.68 11.57 8.79
CA VAL A 281 9.52 13.01 8.52
C VAL A 281 9.05 13.24 7.08
N GLU A 282 8.48 14.41 6.83
CA GLU A 282 8.06 14.85 5.51
C GLU A 282 9.18 15.67 4.86
N ASP A 283 9.36 15.47 3.54
CA ASP A 283 10.21 16.29 2.68
C ASP A 283 11.63 16.56 3.24
N ALA A 284 12.25 15.55 3.87
CA ALA A 284 13.57 15.62 4.46
C ALA A 284 14.26 14.24 4.50
N ALA A 285 15.55 14.24 4.82
CA ALA A 285 16.35 13.04 5.01
C ALA A 285 16.78 12.83 6.49
N THR A 286 16.29 13.66 7.40
CA THR A 286 16.67 13.56 8.82
C THR A 286 16.27 12.19 9.37
N ASN A 287 17.24 11.47 9.94
CA ASN A 287 17.07 10.10 10.47
C ASN A 287 16.69 9.03 9.43
N TYR A 288 16.95 9.29 8.15
CA TYR A 288 16.80 8.32 7.09
C TYR A 288 18.14 7.90 6.54
N ASP A 289 18.27 6.64 6.15
CA ASP A 289 19.44 6.14 5.46
C ASP A 289 19.34 6.43 3.96
N GLU A 290 20.36 7.06 3.36
CA GLU A 290 20.50 7.16 1.92
C GLU A 290 20.87 5.79 1.36
N LEU A 291 20.05 5.26 0.46
CA LEU A 291 20.24 3.89 -0.06
C LEU A 291 21.35 3.80 -1.11
N GLY A 292 21.87 4.90 -1.64
CA GLY A 292 22.76 4.89 -2.80
C GLY A 292 22.08 4.38 -4.08
N LEU A 293 20.75 4.41 -4.12
CA LEU A 293 19.91 3.96 -5.23
C LEU A 293 19.18 5.15 -5.85
N SER A 294 18.71 4.97 -7.09
CA SER A 294 17.92 5.95 -7.82
C SER A 294 16.69 5.31 -8.45
N PHE A 295 15.58 6.01 -8.45
CA PHE A 295 14.45 5.67 -9.29
C PHE A 295 14.73 5.96 -10.78
N PRO A 296 13.96 5.38 -11.71
CA PRO A 296 13.96 5.80 -13.11
C PRO A 296 13.69 7.31 -13.22
N LEU A 297 14.44 7.99 -14.09
CA LEU A 297 14.36 9.45 -14.20
C LEU A 297 13.23 9.94 -15.11
N SER A 298 12.48 9.01 -15.70
CA SER A 298 11.30 9.24 -16.53
C SER A 298 10.20 8.25 -16.19
N ASN A 299 8.98 8.61 -16.57
CA ASN A 299 7.83 7.72 -16.53
C ASN A 299 8.05 6.50 -17.44
N GLY A 300 7.48 5.35 -17.06
CA GLY A 300 7.46 4.16 -17.90
C GLY A 300 7.07 2.91 -17.13
N TYR A 301 6.83 1.83 -17.86
CA TYR A 301 6.66 0.53 -17.25
C TYR A 301 7.99 0.04 -16.68
N THR A 302 7.96 -0.40 -15.45
CA THR A 302 9.15 -0.96 -14.78
C THR A 302 9.70 -2.13 -15.59
N SER A 303 10.99 -2.13 -15.85
CA SER A 303 11.67 -3.22 -16.57
C SER A 303 12.73 -3.92 -15.72
N ALA A 304 13.18 -3.31 -14.63
CA ALA A 304 14.02 -3.92 -13.62
C ALA A 304 13.77 -3.29 -12.25
N LEU A 305 13.96 -4.07 -11.20
CA LEU A 305 13.95 -3.65 -9.80
C LEU A 305 15.39 -3.60 -9.26
N HIS A 306 15.60 -2.82 -8.22
CA HIS A 306 16.84 -2.89 -7.47
C HIS A 306 16.94 -4.23 -6.72
N PRO A 307 18.10 -4.89 -6.71
CA PRO A 307 18.26 -6.15 -6.01
C PRO A 307 17.83 -6.08 -4.56
N GLY A 308 16.98 -7.01 -4.14
CA GLY A 308 16.51 -7.13 -2.76
C GLY A 308 15.47 -6.11 -2.33
N LYS A 309 14.91 -5.31 -3.25
CA LYS A 309 13.92 -4.26 -2.92
C LYS A 309 12.86 -4.09 -3.99
N LEU A 310 11.64 -3.79 -3.56
CA LEU A 310 10.54 -3.38 -4.45
C LEU A 310 10.72 -1.90 -4.89
N LEU A 311 11.85 -1.59 -5.46
CA LEU A 311 12.14 -0.25 -5.97
C LEU A 311 12.49 -0.32 -7.46
N PRO A 312 11.72 0.33 -8.35
CA PRO A 312 12.04 0.40 -9.77
C PRO A 312 13.44 0.95 -10.01
N LYS A 313 14.22 0.25 -10.82
CA LYS A 313 15.56 0.65 -11.26
C LYS A 313 15.54 1.24 -12.66
N THR A 314 14.76 0.61 -13.55
CA THR A 314 14.59 1.07 -14.93
C THR A 314 13.10 1.00 -15.30
N ALA A 315 12.68 1.86 -16.23
CA ALA A 315 11.30 1.97 -16.68
C ALA A 315 11.22 2.04 -18.21
N THR A 316 11.71 0.98 -18.86
CA THR A 316 11.77 0.81 -20.33
C THR A 316 10.97 -0.41 -20.80
N GLY A 317 10.13 -0.97 -19.93
CA GLY A 317 9.24 -2.09 -20.25
C GLY A 317 7.94 -1.65 -20.93
N ASP A 318 6.98 -2.55 -20.96
CA ASP A 318 5.62 -2.31 -21.42
C ASP A 318 4.62 -3.12 -20.57
N SER A 319 3.33 -3.02 -20.86
CA SER A 319 2.28 -3.70 -20.09
C SER A 319 2.27 -5.23 -20.24
N ALA A 320 3.03 -5.79 -21.16
CA ALA A 320 3.15 -7.22 -21.40
C ALA A 320 4.48 -7.80 -20.88
N THR A 321 5.38 -6.96 -20.36
CA THR A 321 6.64 -7.41 -19.79
C THR A 321 6.42 -8.09 -18.43
N TYR A 322 7.41 -8.85 -17.98
CA TYR A 322 7.37 -9.56 -16.70
C TYR A 322 7.11 -8.63 -15.50
N LEU A 323 7.71 -7.42 -15.53
CA LEU A 323 7.40 -6.32 -14.64
C LEU A 323 6.50 -5.35 -15.44
N CYS A 324 5.19 -5.52 -15.31
CA CYS A 324 4.20 -4.79 -16.11
C CYS A 324 3.61 -3.57 -15.41
N ASP A 325 4.02 -3.29 -14.17
CA ASP A 325 3.52 -2.17 -13.41
C ASP A 325 4.28 -0.88 -13.75
N TYR A 326 3.56 0.25 -13.76
CA TYR A 326 4.12 1.52 -14.19
C TYR A 326 4.88 2.23 -13.05
N PHE A 327 5.85 3.05 -13.41
CA PHE A 327 6.49 3.98 -12.50
C PHE A 327 6.21 5.42 -12.93
N TYR A 328 5.81 6.26 -12.00
CA TYR A 328 5.51 7.66 -12.25
C TYR A 328 6.56 8.57 -11.61
N ALA A 329 7.48 9.12 -12.43
CA ALA A 329 8.51 10.07 -12.00
C ALA A 329 7.92 11.49 -11.90
N PRO A 330 8.47 12.38 -11.06
CA PRO A 330 8.04 13.79 -11.03
C PRO A 330 8.50 14.52 -12.30
N SER A 331 7.88 15.68 -12.56
CA SER A 331 8.27 16.59 -13.64
C SER A 331 9.00 17.83 -13.14
N SER A 332 9.36 17.89 -11.86
CA SER A 332 10.07 19.03 -11.24
C SER A 332 10.91 18.58 -10.06
N ALA A 333 11.95 19.34 -9.77
CA ALA A 333 12.84 19.11 -8.62
C ALA A 333 12.10 19.19 -7.27
N GLY A 334 12.74 18.66 -6.24
CA GLY A 334 12.32 18.74 -4.85
C GLY A 334 12.07 17.38 -4.21
N TRP A 335 11.66 17.41 -2.97
CA TRP A 335 11.31 16.23 -2.21
C TRP A 335 9.98 15.62 -2.70
N ARG A 336 9.91 14.29 -2.65
CA ARG A 336 8.69 13.53 -2.98
C ARG A 336 8.49 12.39 -1.99
N GLY A 337 7.25 12.23 -1.57
CA GLY A 337 6.76 10.98 -0.97
C GLY A 337 6.44 9.95 -2.04
N LEU A 338 6.22 8.72 -1.63
CA LEU A 338 5.88 7.62 -2.51
C LEU A 338 4.39 7.25 -2.38
N LEU A 339 3.78 6.98 -3.51
CA LEU A 339 2.42 6.47 -3.65
C LEU A 339 2.46 5.06 -4.25
N SER A 340 1.52 4.20 -3.89
CA SER A 340 1.46 2.82 -4.38
C SER A 340 0.10 2.43 -4.93
N GLY A 341 0.09 1.43 -5.80
CA GLY A 341 -1.08 0.68 -6.28
C GLY A 341 -1.86 1.30 -7.43
N GLY A 342 -1.76 2.61 -7.63
CA GLY A 342 -2.48 3.34 -8.67
C GLY A 342 -3.96 3.60 -8.37
N PRO A 343 -4.56 4.59 -9.04
CA PRO A 343 -5.94 4.97 -8.85
C PRO A 343 -6.89 4.16 -9.75
N LEU A 344 -8.18 4.36 -9.57
CA LEU A 344 -9.27 3.66 -10.27
C LEU A 344 -9.32 3.85 -11.80
N PHE A 345 -8.57 4.79 -12.34
CA PHE A 345 -8.47 5.05 -13.79
C PHE A 345 -7.08 4.70 -14.37
N ALA A 346 -6.24 3.99 -13.61
CA ALA A 346 -4.88 3.70 -14.03
C ALA A 346 -4.77 2.64 -15.13
N THR A 347 -5.85 1.89 -15.41
CA THR A 347 -5.93 0.85 -16.45
C THR A 347 -4.78 -0.16 -16.33
N ALA A 348 -4.05 -0.40 -17.41
CA ALA A 348 -2.90 -1.31 -17.46
C ALA A 348 -1.68 -0.85 -16.65
N TYR A 349 -1.66 0.39 -16.15
CA TYR A 349 -0.55 0.91 -15.33
C TYR A 349 -0.58 0.36 -13.89
N ALA A 350 -1.80 0.10 -13.37
CA ALA A 350 -2.00 -0.31 -11.99
C ALA A 350 -1.48 -1.71 -11.71
N GLY A 351 -1.01 -1.89 -10.50
CA GLY A 351 -0.59 -3.18 -9.98
C GLY A 351 0.06 -3.03 -8.61
N PRO A 352 0.40 -4.14 -7.97
CA PRO A 352 1.07 -4.09 -6.67
C PRO A 352 2.44 -3.41 -6.72
N GLY A 353 3.13 -3.45 -7.86
CA GLY A 353 4.41 -2.77 -8.08
C GLY A 353 4.29 -1.35 -8.67
N TYR A 354 3.07 -0.84 -8.90
CA TYR A 354 2.87 0.51 -9.40
C TYR A 354 3.21 1.53 -8.32
N LEU A 355 4.31 2.26 -8.55
CA LEU A 355 4.80 3.28 -7.65
C LEU A 355 4.82 4.66 -8.33
N GLY A 356 4.45 5.69 -7.60
CA GLY A 356 4.47 7.07 -8.05
C GLY A 356 5.22 7.98 -7.10
N ALA A 357 6.24 8.68 -7.62
CA ALA A 357 6.98 9.72 -6.92
C ALA A 357 6.60 11.14 -7.37
N SER A 358 5.45 11.29 -8.05
CA SER A 358 5.00 12.58 -8.60
C SER A 358 4.39 13.51 -7.53
N GLY A 359 3.88 12.95 -6.43
CA GLY A 359 3.29 13.73 -5.35
C GLY A 359 4.37 14.37 -4.46
N SER A 360 4.30 15.67 -4.23
CA SER A 360 5.08 16.29 -3.16
C SER A 360 4.46 15.89 -1.83
N GLY A 361 5.28 15.36 -0.90
CA GLY A 361 4.78 14.81 0.34
C GLY A 361 4.00 15.80 1.19
N SER A 362 4.54 17.02 1.38
CA SER A 362 3.94 18.06 2.22
C SER A 362 2.84 18.89 1.55
N ALA A 363 2.80 18.91 0.21
CA ALA A 363 1.86 19.76 -0.54
C ALA A 363 0.91 18.96 -1.44
N GLY A 364 1.23 17.69 -1.74
CA GLY A 364 0.43 16.84 -2.60
C GLY A 364 -0.74 16.22 -1.87
N ARG A 365 -1.93 16.73 -2.13
CA ARG A 365 -3.19 16.07 -1.77
C ARG A 365 -4.11 16.15 -2.96
N TYR A 366 -4.68 15.02 -3.30
CA TYR A 366 -5.64 14.93 -4.40
C TYR A 366 -6.78 14.02 -3.95
N ALA A 367 -7.94 14.25 -4.50
CA ALA A 367 -9.14 13.51 -4.13
C ALA A 367 -9.05 12.00 -4.46
N TYR A 368 -7.99 11.54 -5.14
CA TYR A 368 -7.66 10.13 -5.38
C TYR A 368 -6.38 9.65 -4.62
N PHE A 369 -5.87 10.45 -3.69
CA PHE A 369 -4.80 10.07 -2.77
C PHE A 369 -5.40 9.73 -1.43
N GLY A 370 -5.28 8.50 -1.02
CA GLY A 370 -5.73 7.98 0.24
C GLY A 370 -4.61 7.37 1.07
N GLY A 371 -4.97 6.58 2.05
CA GLY A 371 -4.01 5.94 2.94
C GLY A 371 -4.54 4.65 3.53
N ARG A 372 -3.62 3.94 4.18
CA ARG A 372 -3.88 2.76 4.98
C ARG A 372 -3.16 2.87 6.30
N ALA A 373 -3.71 2.24 7.33
CA ALA A 373 -3.05 2.08 8.60
C ALA A 373 -2.19 0.81 8.63
N ALA A 374 -1.16 0.84 9.46
CA ALA A 374 -0.48 -0.32 9.99
C ALA A 374 -0.43 -0.21 11.50
N ALA A 375 -0.21 -1.30 12.23
CA ALA A 375 0.01 -1.25 13.66
C ALA A 375 1.38 -1.83 14.04
N LYS A 376 1.93 -1.25 15.11
CA LYS A 376 3.21 -1.63 15.68
C LYS A 376 3.15 -2.99 16.36
#